data_b0a947930bd8b28607272c7445469a5b
#
_entry.id   b0a947930bd8b28607272c7445469a5b
#
_cell.length_a   1.000
_cell.length_b   1.000
_cell.length_c   1.000
_cell.angle_alpha   90.00
_cell.angle_beta   90.00
_cell.angle_gamma   90.00
#
_symmetry.space_group_name_H-M   'P 1'
#
loop_
_entity.id
_entity.type
_entity.pdbx_description
1 polymer ?
#
loop_
_entity_poly.entity_id
_entity_poly.type
_entity_poly.pdbx_seq_one_letter_code
_entity_poly.pdbx_strand_id
1 'polypeptide(L)'
;ERWDRCVAATAHPQPYGFSWYLNWVAPTWDALVYGDYEVVFPLFPREKNGISFTTRPYGTQAVGPYSTIPLSAQWVEALMEEAMKHFAYGEFFLSPSVALPSHWTSEKYSNFILSTKASYEELAAGYSAQTKRNLKKAQKSSLESAQWATAHDVVRLWKQNTQDKTAITAENIDSLAKVLEFCLYQKRGVLLAVYDEGNTLVAGQIWVQFHGRSTLLLNASSSYGKECGAPTLLIDQMIQLHAGSDHILDFEGSSIPGLARFYSGFGAHDEPFYFHVENNLPWYLRWRKPKTTRS
;
A
#
# COMPACT_ATOMS: atom_id res chain seq x y z
N GLU A 1 -20.25 -3.05 -9.40
CA GLU A 1 -20.39 -4.44 -8.91
C GLU A 1 -19.54 -5.47 -9.67
N ARG A 2 -19.56 -5.55 -11.03
CA ARG A 2 -18.76 -6.53 -11.80
C ARG A 2 -17.26 -6.29 -11.63
N TRP A 3 -16.83 -5.04 -11.71
CA TRP A 3 -15.47 -4.61 -11.45
C TRP A 3 -14.96 -5.12 -10.10
N ASP A 4 -15.67 -4.79 -9.00
CA ASP A 4 -15.26 -5.16 -7.66
C ASP A 4 -15.28 -6.68 -7.42
N ARG A 5 -16.15 -7.41 -8.11
CA ARG A 5 -16.15 -8.88 -8.09
C ARG A 5 -14.88 -9.45 -8.73
N CYS A 6 -14.44 -8.90 -9.87
CA CYS A 6 -13.19 -9.31 -10.49
C CYS A 6 -12.01 -9.06 -9.55
N VAL A 7 -11.91 -7.85 -8.99
CA VAL A 7 -10.84 -7.50 -8.03
C VAL A 7 -10.85 -8.42 -6.81
N ALA A 8 -12.03 -8.74 -6.28
CA ALA A 8 -12.17 -9.62 -5.12
C ALA A 8 -11.76 -11.07 -5.40
N ALA A 9 -11.94 -11.53 -6.64
CA ALA A 9 -11.67 -12.92 -7.04
C ALA A 9 -10.23 -13.14 -7.54
N THR A 10 -9.41 -12.09 -7.64
CA THR A 10 -8.01 -12.21 -8.03
C THR A 10 -7.18 -12.90 -6.95
N ALA A 11 -6.04 -13.49 -7.32
CA ALA A 11 -5.15 -14.20 -6.39
C ALA A 11 -4.58 -13.28 -5.28
N HIS A 12 -4.40 -11.99 -5.55
CA HIS A 12 -3.88 -10.99 -4.62
C HIS A 12 -4.77 -9.74 -4.63
N PRO A 13 -5.96 -9.80 -4.02
CA PRO A 13 -6.85 -8.65 -3.95
C PRO A 13 -6.22 -7.54 -3.09
N GLN A 14 -6.17 -6.34 -3.66
CA GLN A 14 -5.62 -5.15 -3.00
C GLN A 14 -6.74 -4.11 -2.82
N PRO A 15 -6.77 -3.37 -1.71
CA PRO A 15 -7.81 -2.36 -1.47
C PRO A 15 -7.86 -1.31 -2.58
N TYR A 16 -6.72 -0.97 -3.16
CA TYR A 16 -6.61 0.06 -4.21
C TYR A 16 -7.21 -0.34 -5.56
N GLY A 17 -7.57 -1.61 -5.77
CA GLY A 17 -8.24 -2.08 -6.99
C GLY A 17 -9.74 -1.84 -6.97
N PHE A 18 -10.33 -1.67 -5.81
CA PHE A 18 -11.78 -1.55 -5.69
C PHE A 18 -12.29 -0.19 -6.12
N SER A 19 -13.42 -0.16 -6.82
CA SER A 19 -14.03 1.07 -7.32
C SER A 19 -14.34 2.08 -6.20
N TRP A 20 -14.78 1.60 -5.04
CA TRP A 20 -15.02 2.45 -3.88
C TRP A 20 -13.75 3.14 -3.35
N TYR A 21 -12.56 2.50 -3.46
CA TYR A 21 -11.29 3.10 -3.09
C TYR A 21 -10.82 4.09 -4.15
N LEU A 22 -10.84 3.67 -5.41
CA LEU A 22 -10.41 4.47 -6.56
C LEU A 22 -11.19 5.78 -6.68
N ASN A 23 -12.50 5.76 -6.42
CA ASN A 23 -13.33 6.96 -6.44
C ASN A 23 -12.90 8.05 -5.45
N TRP A 24 -12.20 7.69 -4.38
CA TRP A 24 -11.65 8.66 -3.42
C TRP A 24 -10.27 9.18 -3.82
N VAL A 25 -9.39 8.30 -4.29
CA VAL A 25 -7.98 8.67 -4.55
C VAL A 25 -7.73 9.13 -5.99
N ALA A 26 -8.61 8.80 -6.91
CA ALA A 26 -8.55 9.15 -8.33
C ALA A 26 -9.95 9.32 -8.93
N PRO A 27 -10.70 10.39 -8.62
CA PRO A 27 -12.10 10.54 -9.06
C PRO A 27 -12.33 10.45 -10.57
N THR A 28 -11.29 10.67 -11.37
CA THR A 28 -11.32 10.62 -12.84
C THR A 28 -10.61 9.40 -13.43
N TRP A 29 -10.53 8.29 -12.67
CA TRP A 29 -9.93 7.07 -13.19
C TRP A 29 -10.74 6.49 -14.36
N ASP A 30 -10.02 5.82 -15.26
CA ASP A 30 -10.56 5.09 -16.41
C ASP A 30 -10.14 3.61 -16.30
N ALA A 31 -10.56 2.76 -17.24
CA ALA A 31 -10.30 1.34 -17.16
C ALA A 31 -10.20 0.65 -18.52
N LEU A 32 -9.30 -0.33 -18.61
CA LEU A 32 -9.41 -1.39 -19.59
C LEU A 32 -10.21 -2.55 -18.99
N VAL A 33 -11.16 -3.05 -19.76
CA VAL A 33 -12.00 -4.20 -19.39
C VAL A 33 -11.98 -5.22 -20.51
N TYR A 34 -11.70 -6.47 -20.18
CA TYR A 34 -11.76 -7.58 -21.12
C TYR A 34 -12.87 -8.56 -20.74
N GLY A 35 -13.58 -9.05 -21.76
CA GLY A 35 -14.66 -10.00 -21.61
C GLY A 35 -15.82 -9.43 -20.74
N ASP A 36 -16.46 -10.28 -19.96
CA ASP A 36 -17.45 -9.86 -18.98
C ASP A 36 -16.80 -9.54 -17.62
N TYR A 37 -15.79 -8.63 -17.63
CA TYR A 37 -14.96 -8.27 -16.48
C TYR A 37 -14.05 -9.42 -15.99
N GLU A 38 -13.60 -10.27 -16.89
CA GLU A 38 -12.63 -11.32 -16.58
C GLU A 38 -11.25 -10.75 -16.26
N VAL A 39 -10.88 -9.66 -16.95
CA VAL A 39 -9.69 -8.86 -16.65
C VAL A 39 -10.08 -7.39 -16.55
N VAL A 40 -9.59 -6.73 -15.51
CA VAL A 40 -9.81 -5.29 -15.32
C VAL A 40 -8.49 -4.61 -14.94
N PHE A 41 -8.23 -3.45 -15.56
CA PHE A 41 -7.02 -2.69 -15.30
C PHE A 41 -7.35 -1.20 -15.19
N PRO A 42 -7.20 -0.58 -14.01
CA PRO A 42 -7.47 0.83 -13.82
C PRO A 42 -6.35 1.68 -14.43
N LEU A 43 -6.74 2.76 -15.06
CA LEU A 43 -5.88 3.76 -15.66
C LEU A 43 -6.16 5.11 -15.02
N PHE A 44 -5.14 5.95 -14.92
CA PHE A 44 -5.22 7.24 -14.21
C PHE A 44 -4.81 8.36 -15.17
N PRO A 45 -5.72 8.77 -16.09
CA PRO A 45 -5.43 9.78 -17.10
C PRO A 45 -5.09 11.12 -16.46
N ARG A 46 -3.98 11.68 -16.92
CA ARG A 46 -3.52 13.02 -16.56
C ARG A 46 -3.03 13.73 -17.80
N GLU A 47 -3.09 15.03 -17.79
CA GLU A 47 -2.56 15.86 -18.86
C GLU A 47 -1.69 16.98 -18.31
N LYS A 48 -0.60 17.25 -19.02
CA LYS A 48 0.26 18.40 -18.75
C LYS A 48 0.85 18.92 -20.05
N ASN A 49 0.57 20.20 -20.35
CA ASN A 49 1.06 20.86 -21.57
C ASN A 49 0.67 20.11 -22.86
N GLY A 50 -0.56 19.61 -22.97
CA GLY A 50 -1.05 18.85 -24.12
C GLY A 50 -0.48 17.42 -24.24
N ILE A 51 0.21 16.92 -23.22
CA ILE A 51 0.75 15.56 -23.19
C ILE A 51 -0.07 14.73 -22.22
N SER A 52 -0.73 13.68 -22.75
CA SER A 52 -1.46 12.70 -21.95
C SER A 52 -0.51 11.66 -21.35
N PHE A 53 -0.67 11.38 -20.07
CA PHE A 53 0.12 10.38 -19.36
C PHE A 53 -0.69 9.70 -18.25
N THR A 54 -0.23 8.54 -17.82
CA THR A 54 -0.81 7.82 -16.67
C THR A 54 0.24 7.52 -15.61
N THR A 55 -0.13 7.71 -14.35
CA THR A 55 0.68 7.32 -13.20
C THR A 55 -0.25 7.06 -12.01
N ARG A 56 0.12 6.11 -11.15
CA ARG A 56 -0.72 5.75 -10.00
C ARG A 56 -1.06 6.95 -9.13
N PRO A 57 -2.26 6.99 -8.56
CA PRO A 57 -2.64 8.02 -7.59
C PRO A 57 -1.90 7.83 -6.27
N TYR A 58 -1.80 8.92 -5.51
CA TYR A 58 -1.30 8.85 -4.14
C TYR A 58 -2.20 7.96 -3.27
N GLY A 59 -1.61 7.25 -2.29
CA GLY A 59 -2.33 6.32 -1.44
C GLY A 59 -2.60 4.95 -2.08
N THR A 60 -1.92 4.63 -3.18
CA THR A 60 -1.94 3.30 -3.80
C THR A 60 -0.55 2.72 -3.91
N GLN A 61 -0.44 1.40 -3.98
CA GLN A 61 0.82 0.71 -4.21
C GLN A 61 0.82 0.04 -5.59
N ALA A 62 0.58 -1.26 -5.67
CA ALA A 62 0.41 -1.99 -6.92
C ALA A 62 -1.06 -1.95 -7.36
N VAL A 63 -1.34 -1.50 -8.58
CA VAL A 63 -2.71 -1.27 -9.04
C VAL A 63 -2.98 -2.04 -10.31
N GLY A 64 -3.22 -3.36 -10.13
CA GLY A 64 -3.60 -4.26 -11.21
C GLY A 64 -2.45 -4.69 -12.13
N PRO A 65 -2.78 -5.28 -13.31
CA PRO A 65 -4.13 -5.71 -13.68
C PRO A 65 -4.69 -6.75 -12.71
N TYR A 66 -6.02 -6.77 -12.56
CA TYR A 66 -6.74 -7.75 -11.77
C TYR A 66 -7.44 -8.73 -12.71
N SER A 67 -7.44 -10.04 -12.38
CA SER A 67 -7.95 -11.04 -13.28
C SER A 67 -8.50 -12.26 -12.55
N THR A 68 -9.60 -12.79 -13.07
CA THR A 68 -10.17 -14.08 -12.66
C THR A 68 -9.62 -15.25 -13.48
N ILE A 69 -8.86 -14.95 -14.54
CA ILE A 69 -8.19 -15.92 -15.40
C ILE A 69 -6.66 -15.76 -15.30
N PRO A 70 -5.86 -16.79 -15.59
CA PRO A 70 -4.41 -16.65 -15.61
C PRO A 70 -3.95 -15.63 -16.66
N LEU A 71 -3.13 -14.66 -16.24
CA LEU A 71 -2.52 -13.68 -17.13
C LEU A 71 -1.12 -14.15 -17.51
N SER A 72 -0.93 -14.54 -18.78
CA SER A 72 0.41 -14.77 -19.33
C SER A 72 1.15 -13.45 -19.54
N ALA A 73 2.47 -13.52 -19.70
CA ALA A 73 3.29 -12.36 -20.03
C ALA A 73 2.83 -11.64 -21.31
N GLN A 74 2.36 -12.39 -22.30
CA GLN A 74 1.80 -11.85 -23.54
C GLN A 74 0.51 -11.06 -23.30
N TRP A 75 -0.35 -11.54 -22.37
CA TRP A 75 -1.55 -10.80 -21.95
C TRP A 75 -1.20 -9.47 -21.30
N VAL A 76 -0.22 -9.48 -20.41
CA VAL A 76 0.23 -8.27 -19.72
C VAL A 76 0.79 -7.26 -20.73
N GLU A 77 1.57 -7.73 -21.69
CA GLU A 77 2.10 -6.89 -22.76
C GLU A 77 0.98 -6.28 -23.60
N ALA A 78 -0.01 -7.06 -24.03
CA ALA A 78 -1.15 -6.57 -24.79
C ALA A 78 -1.97 -5.52 -24.03
N LEU A 79 -2.16 -5.68 -22.71
CA LEU A 79 -2.83 -4.69 -21.86
C LEU A 79 -2.03 -3.37 -21.80
N MET A 80 -0.70 -3.44 -21.70
CA MET A 80 0.14 -2.24 -21.72
C MET A 80 0.10 -1.55 -23.09
N GLU A 81 0.15 -2.30 -24.17
CA GLU A 81 0.01 -1.77 -25.52
C GLU A 81 -1.34 -1.06 -25.74
N GLU A 82 -2.42 -1.66 -25.24
CA GLU A 82 -3.75 -1.04 -25.31
C GLU A 82 -3.81 0.25 -24.51
N ALA A 83 -3.30 0.23 -23.27
CA ALA A 83 -3.22 1.41 -22.42
C ALA A 83 -2.43 2.54 -23.11
N MET A 84 -1.29 2.21 -23.72
CA MET A 84 -0.39 3.20 -24.37
C MET A 84 -0.93 3.77 -25.69
N LYS A 85 -2.04 3.29 -26.21
CA LYS A 85 -2.75 3.99 -27.29
C LYS A 85 -3.34 5.34 -26.86
N HIS A 86 -3.57 5.50 -25.55
CA HIS A 86 -4.18 6.70 -24.96
C HIS A 86 -3.18 7.63 -24.28
N PHE A 87 -1.92 7.18 -24.07
CA PHE A 87 -0.92 7.91 -23.31
C PHE A 87 0.43 7.97 -24.04
N ALA A 88 1.07 9.12 -23.99
CA ALA A 88 2.44 9.27 -24.46
C ALA A 88 3.49 8.82 -23.41
N TYR A 89 3.08 8.68 -22.13
CA TYR A 89 3.93 8.23 -21.05
C TYR A 89 3.10 7.48 -20.01
N GLY A 90 3.62 6.36 -19.51
CA GLY A 90 2.94 5.55 -18.49
C GLY A 90 3.91 5.03 -17.41
N GLU A 91 3.52 5.15 -16.15
CA GLU A 91 4.15 4.53 -14.99
C GLU A 91 3.17 3.51 -14.39
N PHE A 92 3.52 2.24 -14.48
CA PHE A 92 2.67 1.13 -14.07
C PHE A 92 3.30 0.40 -12.87
N PHE A 93 2.53 0.24 -11.82
CA PHE A 93 2.91 -0.50 -10.63
C PHE A 93 2.10 -1.79 -10.58
N LEU A 94 2.73 -2.88 -10.99
CA LEU A 94 2.07 -4.14 -11.29
C LEU A 94 2.10 -5.08 -10.08
N SER A 95 0.99 -5.80 -9.88
CA SER A 95 0.84 -6.77 -8.79
C SER A 95 1.90 -7.88 -8.83
N PRO A 96 2.31 -8.44 -7.68
CA PRO A 96 3.21 -9.60 -7.61
C PRO A 96 2.75 -10.81 -8.41
N SER A 97 1.43 -10.99 -8.59
CA SER A 97 0.85 -12.13 -9.33
C SER A 97 0.97 -12.04 -10.84
N VAL A 98 1.50 -10.93 -11.37
CA VAL A 98 1.56 -10.67 -12.81
C VAL A 98 2.82 -11.25 -13.41
N ALA A 99 2.68 -12.13 -14.40
CA ALA A 99 3.80 -12.64 -15.19
C ALA A 99 4.31 -11.53 -16.13
N LEU A 100 5.58 -11.12 -15.97
CA LEU A 100 6.18 -10.10 -16.82
C LEU A 100 6.83 -10.70 -18.07
N PRO A 101 6.78 -10.00 -19.23
CA PRO A 101 7.58 -10.37 -20.40
C PRO A 101 9.08 -10.43 -20.07
N SER A 102 9.78 -11.45 -20.55
CA SER A 102 11.19 -11.68 -20.23
C SER A 102 12.14 -10.58 -20.75
N HIS A 103 11.71 -9.82 -21.77
CA HIS A 103 12.46 -8.70 -22.32
C HIS A 103 12.21 -7.36 -21.59
N TRP A 104 11.35 -7.34 -20.55
CA TRP A 104 11.14 -6.16 -19.72
C TRP A 104 12.20 -6.08 -18.62
N THR A 105 12.74 -4.88 -18.39
CA THR A 105 13.68 -4.57 -17.30
C THR A 105 12.97 -3.84 -16.17
N SER A 106 11.85 -4.40 -15.68
CA SER A 106 11.05 -3.78 -14.62
C SER A 106 11.81 -3.74 -13.29
N GLU A 107 11.71 -2.61 -12.58
CA GLU A 107 12.26 -2.51 -11.23
C GLU A 107 11.38 -3.25 -10.23
N LYS A 108 12.02 -3.93 -9.26
CA LYS A 108 11.34 -4.52 -8.12
C LYS A 108 11.28 -3.54 -6.96
N TYR A 109 10.09 -3.42 -6.39
CA TYR A 109 9.86 -2.67 -5.16
C TYR A 109 9.45 -3.64 -4.07
N SER A 110 10.08 -3.53 -2.91
CA SER A 110 9.78 -4.39 -1.78
C SER A 110 8.40 -4.12 -1.19
N ASN A 111 7.72 -5.19 -0.82
CA ASN A 111 6.51 -5.20 -0.04
C ASN A 111 6.63 -6.26 1.05
N PHE A 112 6.45 -5.89 2.31
CA PHE A 112 6.62 -6.83 3.42
C PHE A 112 5.28 -7.39 3.88
N ILE A 113 5.15 -8.72 3.91
CA ILE A 113 3.96 -9.40 4.38
C ILE A 113 4.29 -10.42 5.47
N LEU A 114 3.33 -10.64 6.37
CA LEU A 114 3.40 -11.64 7.43
C LEU A 114 2.15 -12.51 7.42
N SER A 115 2.31 -13.83 7.25
CA SER A 115 1.24 -14.79 7.47
C SER A 115 1.01 -14.98 8.98
N THR A 116 -0.24 -14.94 9.40
CA THR A 116 -0.63 -15.10 10.81
C THR A 116 -1.17 -16.49 11.13
N LYS A 117 -0.92 -17.50 10.28
CA LYS A 117 -1.40 -18.89 10.48
C LYS A 117 -0.86 -19.53 11.74
N ALA A 118 0.36 -19.18 12.15
CA ALA A 118 0.98 -19.70 13.37
C ALA A 118 0.37 -19.06 14.63
N SER A 119 0.55 -19.71 15.78
CA SER A 119 0.17 -19.13 17.06
C SER A 119 0.96 -17.85 17.36
N TYR A 120 0.42 -17.01 18.25
CA TYR A 120 1.12 -15.78 18.64
C TYR A 120 2.52 -16.07 19.22
N GLU A 121 2.63 -17.10 20.02
CA GLU A 121 3.89 -17.54 20.65
C GLU A 121 4.94 -17.89 19.60
N GLU A 122 4.55 -18.60 18.53
CA GLU A 122 5.43 -18.96 17.42
C GLU A 122 5.85 -17.72 16.62
N LEU A 123 4.90 -16.84 16.29
CA LEU A 123 5.17 -15.58 15.59
C LEU A 123 6.10 -14.68 16.40
N ALA A 124 5.83 -14.49 17.68
CA ALA A 124 6.63 -13.66 18.58
C ALA A 124 8.03 -14.26 18.83
N ALA A 125 8.16 -15.59 18.82
CA ALA A 125 9.46 -16.25 18.90
C ALA A 125 10.36 -15.86 17.73
N GLY A 126 9.78 -15.67 16.51
CA GLY A 126 10.46 -15.22 15.30
C GLY A 126 10.88 -13.74 15.29
N TYR A 127 10.45 -12.92 16.26
CA TYR A 127 10.83 -11.51 16.30
C TYR A 127 12.32 -11.31 16.47
N SER A 128 12.88 -10.33 15.77
CA SER A 128 14.28 -9.93 15.92
C SER A 128 14.58 -9.45 17.35
N ALA A 129 15.84 -9.53 17.74
CA ALA A 129 16.29 -9.02 19.05
C ALA A 129 15.95 -7.52 19.24
N GLN A 130 15.97 -6.72 18.15
CA GLN A 130 15.61 -5.32 18.21
C GLN A 130 14.10 -5.14 18.43
N THR A 131 13.26 -5.90 17.73
CA THR A 131 11.80 -5.89 17.89
C THR A 131 11.43 -6.26 19.33
N LYS A 132 12.01 -7.32 19.87
CA LYS A 132 11.79 -7.75 21.27
C LYS A 132 12.20 -6.65 22.28
N ARG A 133 13.33 -5.96 22.05
CA ARG A 133 13.76 -4.84 22.92
C ARG A 133 12.78 -3.66 22.83
N ASN A 134 12.34 -3.29 21.63
CA ASN A 134 11.39 -2.20 21.44
C ASN A 134 10.03 -2.52 22.07
N LEU A 135 9.55 -3.74 21.91
CA LEU A 135 8.29 -4.18 22.54
C LEU A 135 8.38 -4.13 24.06
N LYS A 136 9.47 -4.66 24.65
CA LYS A 136 9.70 -4.60 26.09
C LYS A 136 9.81 -3.14 26.59
N LYS A 137 10.37 -2.24 25.78
CA LYS A 137 10.45 -0.81 26.11
C LYS A 137 9.05 -0.19 26.10
N ALA A 138 8.25 -0.46 25.07
CA ALA A 138 6.88 0.05 24.97
C ALA A 138 5.99 -0.44 26.13
N GLN A 139 6.12 -1.72 26.51
CA GLN A 139 5.39 -2.30 27.64
C GLN A 139 5.76 -1.67 29.00
N LYS A 140 6.96 -1.09 29.13
CA LYS A 140 7.40 -0.38 30.34
C LYS A 140 7.07 1.11 30.32
N SER A 141 6.75 1.65 29.18
CA SER A 141 6.32 3.03 29.01
C SER A 141 4.82 3.10 29.35
N SER A 142 4.41 4.14 30.04
CA SER A 142 2.99 4.37 30.39
C SER A 142 2.20 4.79 29.13
N LEU A 143 2.07 3.86 28.18
CA LEU A 143 1.31 4.04 26.95
C LEU A 143 -0.09 3.48 27.14
N GLU A 144 -1.10 4.29 26.83
CA GLU A 144 -2.50 3.89 26.90
C GLU A 144 -3.08 3.72 25.49
N SER A 145 -3.67 2.56 25.22
CA SER A 145 -4.44 2.33 24.00
C SER A 145 -5.77 3.07 24.09
N ALA A 146 -6.10 3.85 23.05
CA ALA A 146 -7.31 4.64 23.05
C ALA A 146 -8.20 4.33 21.85
N GLN A 147 -9.49 4.16 22.12
CA GLN A 147 -10.51 3.90 21.10
C GLN A 147 -11.16 5.15 20.53
N TRP A 148 -10.82 6.33 21.06
CA TRP A 148 -11.40 7.61 20.61
C TRP A 148 -10.58 8.33 19.54
N ALA A 149 -9.42 7.80 19.16
CA ALA A 149 -8.62 8.36 18.09
C ALA A 149 -9.38 8.26 16.74
N THR A 150 -9.30 9.33 15.95
CA THR A 150 -9.88 9.39 14.61
C THR A 150 -8.81 9.20 13.54
N ALA A 151 -9.24 8.89 12.30
CA ALA A 151 -8.31 8.86 11.17
C ALA A 151 -7.61 10.23 10.98
N HIS A 152 -8.32 11.32 11.21
CA HIS A 152 -7.76 12.68 11.15
C HIS A 152 -6.63 12.90 12.17
N ASP A 153 -6.73 12.36 13.38
CA ASP A 153 -5.68 12.48 14.38
C ASP A 153 -4.41 11.77 13.94
N VAL A 154 -4.54 10.56 13.40
CA VAL A 154 -3.40 9.79 12.89
C VAL A 154 -2.79 10.45 11.65
N VAL A 155 -3.62 10.95 10.72
CA VAL A 155 -3.14 11.70 9.53
C VAL A 155 -2.41 12.97 9.96
N ARG A 156 -2.93 13.70 10.96
CA ARG A 156 -2.29 14.91 11.50
C ARG A 156 -0.92 14.58 12.11
N LEU A 157 -0.84 13.53 12.93
CA LEU A 157 0.42 13.05 13.51
C LEU A 157 1.42 12.67 12.41
N TRP A 158 0.96 11.95 11.38
CA TRP A 158 1.78 11.57 10.25
C TRP A 158 2.32 12.80 9.51
N LYS A 159 1.45 13.77 9.20
CA LYS A 159 1.82 15.02 8.53
C LYS A 159 2.89 15.79 9.31
N GLN A 160 2.71 15.96 10.62
CA GLN A 160 3.67 16.67 11.48
C GLN A 160 5.07 16.05 11.49
N ASN A 161 5.17 14.72 11.29
CA ASN A 161 6.43 13.98 11.38
C ASN A 161 7.02 13.58 10.01
N THR A 162 6.36 13.95 8.90
CA THR A 162 6.76 13.55 7.55
C THR A 162 6.92 14.73 6.59
N GLN A 163 6.54 15.95 6.99
CA GLN A 163 6.41 17.15 6.13
C GLN A 163 7.65 17.49 5.30
N ASP A 164 8.86 17.17 5.78
CA ASP A 164 10.11 17.52 5.09
C ASP A 164 10.59 16.42 4.11
N LYS A 165 9.89 15.31 3.98
CA LYS A 165 10.39 14.12 3.28
C LYS A 165 9.62 13.76 2.01
N THR A 166 8.47 14.34 1.78
CA THR A 166 7.60 13.95 0.66
C THR A 166 6.89 15.16 0.05
N ALA A 167 6.92 15.26 -1.29
CA ALA A 167 6.20 16.28 -2.06
C ALA A 167 4.69 15.94 -2.14
N ILE A 168 4.03 15.71 -0.99
CA ILE A 168 2.63 15.33 -0.94
C ILE A 168 1.77 16.58 -0.83
N THR A 169 0.79 16.73 -1.73
CA THR A 169 -0.12 17.88 -1.74
C THR A 169 -1.15 17.76 -0.62
N ALA A 170 -1.72 18.91 -0.20
CA ALA A 170 -2.80 18.93 0.77
C ALA A 170 -4.03 18.14 0.30
N GLU A 171 -4.31 18.17 -1.00
CA GLU A 171 -5.40 17.40 -1.62
C GLU A 171 -5.18 15.88 -1.48
N ASN A 172 -3.97 15.40 -1.73
CA ASN A 172 -3.63 13.98 -1.55
C ASN A 172 -3.80 13.53 -0.09
N ILE A 173 -3.46 14.39 0.87
CA ILE A 173 -3.62 14.10 2.30
C ILE A 173 -5.11 14.05 2.67
N ASP A 174 -5.89 14.97 2.16
CA ASP A 174 -7.34 15.03 2.39
C ASP A 174 -8.04 13.80 1.79
N SER A 175 -7.71 13.42 0.55
CA SER A 175 -8.22 12.22 -0.11
C SER A 175 -7.86 10.95 0.67
N LEU A 176 -6.62 10.85 1.17
CA LEU A 176 -6.20 9.72 2.00
C LEU A 176 -7.01 9.69 3.31
N ALA A 177 -7.17 10.81 4.00
CA ALA A 177 -7.94 10.87 5.24
C ALA A 177 -9.38 10.40 5.01
N LYS A 178 -10.03 10.88 3.95
CA LYS A 178 -11.41 10.50 3.59
C LYS A 178 -11.57 9.02 3.29
N VAL A 179 -10.66 8.41 2.51
CA VAL A 179 -10.74 6.97 2.23
C VAL A 179 -10.50 6.14 3.48
N LEU A 180 -9.60 6.56 4.37
CA LEU A 180 -9.36 5.87 5.64
C LEU A 180 -10.59 5.95 6.55
N GLU A 181 -11.22 7.11 6.68
CA GLU A 181 -12.48 7.27 7.44
C GLU A 181 -13.60 6.42 6.85
N PHE A 182 -13.74 6.41 5.53
CA PHE A 182 -14.71 5.56 4.86
C PHE A 182 -14.49 4.07 5.19
N CYS A 183 -13.22 3.60 5.15
CA CYS A 183 -12.88 2.22 5.52
C CYS A 183 -13.27 1.90 6.98
N LEU A 184 -12.97 2.80 7.91
CA LEU A 184 -13.33 2.64 9.32
C LEU A 184 -14.86 2.62 9.51
N TYR A 185 -15.57 3.54 8.90
CA TYR A 185 -17.04 3.61 8.94
C TYR A 185 -17.70 2.34 8.38
N GLN A 186 -17.17 1.80 7.29
CA GLN A 186 -17.64 0.56 6.67
C GLN A 186 -17.20 -0.71 7.41
N LYS A 187 -16.54 -0.60 8.56
CA LYS A 187 -15.96 -1.72 9.32
C LYS A 187 -14.98 -2.55 8.47
N ARG A 188 -14.32 -1.91 7.53
CA ARG A 188 -13.24 -2.46 6.69
C ARG A 188 -11.88 -1.92 7.11
N GLY A 189 -11.78 -1.34 8.27
CA GLY A 189 -10.55 -0.78 8.80
C GLY A 189 -10.42 -1.00 10.29
N VAL A 190 -9.19 -1.08 10.75
CA VAL A 190 -8.81 -1.07 12.17
C VAL A 190 -7.90 0.11 12.40
N LEU A 191 -8.26 0.95 13.37
CA LEU A 191 -7.42 2.02 13.87
C LEU A 191 -6.87 1.60 15.23
N LEU A 192 -5.54 1.57 15.34
CA LEU A 192 -4.83 1.37 16.59
C LEU A 192 -4.10 2.67 16.93
N ALA A 193 -4.22 3.12 18.17
CA ALA A 193 -3.60 4.36 18.64
C ALA A 193 -3.15 4.24 20.08
N VAL A 194 -2.03 4.87 20.40
CA VAL A 194 -1.52 4.97 21.78
C VAL A 194 -1.16 6.40 22.12
N TYR A 195 -1.46 6.74 23.37
CA TYR A 195 -1.24 8.04 23.99
C TYR A 195 -0.23 7.91 25.12
N ASP A 196 0.47 8.98 25.43
CA ASP A 196 1.30 9.10 26.62
C ASP A 196 0.48 9.52 27.87
N GLU A 197 1.11 9.58 29.04
CA GLU A 197 0.50 10.02 30.30
C GLU A 197 -0.10 11.44 30.21
N GLY A 198 0.40 12.27 29.31
CA GLY A 198 -0.10 13.61 29.04
C GLY A 198 -1.29 13.65 28.08
N ASN A 199 -1.87 12.49 27.74
CA ASN A 199 -2.95 12.33 26.76
C ASN A 199 -2.58 12.89 25.37
N THR A 200 -1.29 12.78 24.98
CA THR A 200 -0.82 13.17 23.64
C THR A 200 -0.73 11.91 22.77
N LEU A 201 -1.31 11.95 21.56
CA LEU A 201 -1.19 10.87 20.59
C LEU A 201 0.27 10.72 20.15
N VAL A 202 0.91 9.59 20.46
CA VAL A 202 2.33 9.36 20.19
C VAL A 202 2.56 8.37 19.04
N ALA A 203 1.61 7.46 18.79
CA ALA A 203 1.60 6.62 17.59
C ALA A 203 0.18 6.23 17.21
N GLY A 204 -0.05 6.04 15.90
CA GLY A 204 -1.31 5.55 15.36
C GLY A 204 -1.09 4.82 14.06
N GLN A 205 -1.88 3.78 13.84
CA GLN A 205 -1.88 2.95 12.64
C GLN A 205 -3.29 2.76 12.13
N ILE A 206 -3.46 2.81 10.80
CA ILE A 206 -4.74 2.50 10.15
C ILE A 206 -4.49 1.38 9.16
N TRP A 207 -5.15 0.27 9.41
CA TRP A 207 -5.14 -0.93 8.60
C TRP A 207 -6.45 -1.04 7.83
N VAL A 208 -6.39 -1.36 6.55
CA VAL A 208 -7.58 -1.67 5.76
C VAL A 208 -7.67 -3.17 5.55
N GLN A 209 -8.82 -3.73 5.93
CA GLN A 209 -9.05 -5.17 5.93
C GLN A 209 -9.91 -5.58 4.75
N PHE A 210 -9.43 -6.55 3.98
CA PHE A 210 -10.16 -7.09 2.86
C PHE A 210 -9.70 -8.52 2.51
N HIS A 211 -10.67 -9.44 2.33
CA HIS A 211 -10.41 -10.81 1.89
C HIS A 211 -9.23 -11.53 2.57
N GLY A 212 -9.20 -11.55 3.90
CA GLY A 212 -8.14 -12.25 4.64
C GLY A 212 -6.78 -11.52 4.62
N ARG A 213 -6.75 -10.24 4.23
CA ARG A 213 -5.55 -9.39 4.23
C ARG A 213 -5.85 -8.07 4.96
N SER A 214 -4.94 -7.65 5.81
CA SER A 214 -4.93 -6.33 6.43
C SER A 214 -3.73 -5.55 5.92
N THR A 215 -3.99 -4.45 5.22
CA THR A 215 -2.95 -3.59 4.64
C THR A 215 -2.76 -2.35 5.50
N LEU A 216 -1.53 -2.09 5.93
CA LEU A 216 -1.14 -0.93 6.74
C LEU A 216 -1.03 0.33 5.87
N LEU A 217 -2.13 1.03 5.65
CA LEU A 217 -2.15 2.22 4.80
C LEU A 217 -1.56 3.47 5.46
N LEU A 218 -1.59 3.54 6.78
CA LEU A 218 -1.01 4.67 7.49
C LEU A 218 -0.33 4.22 8.78
N ASN A 219 0.95 4.59 8.93
CA ASN A 219 1.75 4.36 10.13
C ASN A 219 2.39 5.69 10.55
N ALA A 220 1.89 6.26 11.63
CA ALA A 220 2.31 7.55 12.15
C ALA A 220 2.92 7.41 13.55
N SER A 221 3.97 8.16 13.82
CA SER A 221 4.54 8.23 15.17
C SER A 221 5.34 9.51 15.39
N SER A 222 5.22 10.07 16.59
CA SER A 222 6.08 11.17 17.06
C SER A 222 7.52 10.67 17.31
N SER A 223 8.44 11.58 17.54
CA SER A 223 9.81 11.24 17.95
C SER A 223 9.80 10.46 19.27
N TYR A 224 9.02 10.90 20.25
CA TYR A 224 8.82 10.21 21.52
C TYR A 224 8.20 8.81 21.32
N GLY A 225 7.15 8.70 20.49
CA GLY A 225 6.54 7.40 20.17
C GLY A 225 7.53 6.41 19.57
N LYS A 226 8.42 6.85 18.67
CA LYS A 226 9.51 6.02 18.15
C LYS A 226 10.49 5.61 19.23
N GLU A 227 10.85 6.55 20.07
CA GLU A 227 11.78 6.32 21.18
C GLU A 227 11.23 5.28 22.15
N CYS A 228 10.00 5.39 22.61
CA CYS A 228 9.39 4.44 23.54
C CYS A 228 8.96 3.11 22.88
N GLY A 229 9.05 2.96 21.57
CA GLY A 229 8.71 1.71 20.85
C GLY A 229 7.22 1.56 20.52
N ALA A 230 6.44 2.62 20.60
CA ALA A 230 4.99 2.61 20.35
C ALA A 230 4.58 2.01 18.98
N PRO A 231 5.25 2.28 17.83
CA PRO A 231 4.93 1.62 16.57
C PRO A 231 5.10 0.09 16.62
N THR A 232 6.07 -0.39 17.39
CA THR A 232 6.29 -1.84 17.57
C THR A 232 5.14 -2.47 18.36
N LEU A 233 4.66 -1.78 19.39
CA LEU A 233 3.50 -2.24 20.18
C LEU A 233 2.25 -2.35 19.32
N LEU A 234 1.96 -1.37 18.47
CA LEU A 234 0.77 -1.38 17.62
C LEU A 234 0.81 -2.50 16.57
N ILE A 235 1.98 -2.78 15.96
CA ILE A 235 2.12 -3.93 15.06
C ILE A 235 1.94 -5.24 15.82
N ASP A 236 2.52 -5.37 17.01
CA ASP A 236 2.38 -6.55 17.83
C ASP A 236 0.92 -6.81 18.21
N GLN A 237 0.15 -5.77 18.57
CA GLN A 237 -1.30 -5.88 18.79
C GLN A 237 -2.05 -6.39 17.57
N MET A 238 -1.67 -5.94 16.36
CA MET A 238 -2.28 -6.40 15.14
C MET A 238 -1.94 -7.87 14.84
N ILE A 239 -0.71 -8.30 15.14
CA ILE A 239 -0.28 -9.70 15.06
C ILE A 239 -1.08 -10.56 16.05
N GLN A 240 -1.22 -10.11 17.30
CA GLN A 240 -2.03 -10.81 18.32
C GLN A 240 -3.48 -10.98 17.88
N LEU A 241 -4.07 -9.94 17.29
CA LEU A 241 -5.47 -9.94 16.83
C LEU A 241 -5.73 -11.02 15.77
N HIS A 242 -4.75 -11.34 14.93
CA HIS A 242 -4.90 -12.25 13.79
C HIS A 242 -4.17 -13.59 13.95
N ALA A 243 -3.34 -13.77 14.98
CA ALA A 243 -2.59 -15.00 15.21
C ALA A 243 -3.50 -16.23 15.25
N GLY A 244 -3.05 -17.33 14.65
CA GLY A 244 -3.81 -18.57 14.51
C GLY A 244 -4.91 -18.56 13.45
N SER A 245 -4.97 -17.50 12.61
CA SER A 245 -5.94 -17.39 11.53
C SER A 245 -5.25 -17.41 10.16
N ASP A 246 -5.97 -17.83 9.11
CA ASP A 246 -5.49 -17.74 7.73
C ASP A 246 -5.63 -16.29 7.23
N HIS A 247 -4.76 -15.42 7.73
CA HIS A 247 -4.77 -13.99 7.46
C HIS A 247 -3.35 -13.50 7.12
N ILE A 248 -3.27 -12.45 6.32
CA ILE A 248 -2.01 -11.79 5.93
C ILE A 248 -2.00 -10.36 6.46
N LEU A 249 -0.97 -10.01 7.18
CA LEU A 249 -0.64 -8.62 7.48
C LEU A 249 0.30 -8.11 6.41
N ASP A 250 -0.13 -7.08 5.71
CA ASP A 250 0.62 -6.40 4.66
C ASP A 250 1.08 -5.04 5.17
N PHE A 251 2.38 -4.89 5.37
CA PHE A 251 2.99 -3.66 5.88
C PHE A 251 3.23 -2.62 4.79
N GLU A 252 2.77 -2.92 3.59
CA GLU A 252 3.09 -2.17 2.38
C GLU A 252 4.57 -2.14 2.02
N GLY A 253 4.86 -1.44 0.92
CA GLY A 253 6.20 -1.35 0.40
C GLY A 253 7.05 -0.35 1.16
N SER A 254 8.29 -0.73 1.39
CA SER A 254 9.29 0.23 1.76
C SER A 254 10.60 -0.04 1.05
N SER A 255 10.93 0.82 0.09
CA SER A 255 12.28 0.94 -0.46
C SER A 255 13.21 1.70 0.50
N ILE A 256 12.71 2.15 1.67
CA ILE A 256 13.50 2.80 2.71
C ILE A 256 14.13 1.71 3.59
N PRO A 257 15.48 1.56 3.61
CA PRO A 257 16.14 0.44 4.31
C PRO A 257 15.79 0.33 5.79
N GLY A 258 15.51 1.45 6.45
CA GLY A 258 15.10 1.48 7.86
C GLY A 258 13.72 0.86 8.11
N LEU A 259 12.75 1.12 7.22
CA LEU A 259 11.40 0.53 7.31
C LEU A 259 11.42 -0.94 6.91
N ALA A 260 12.14 -1.31 5.85
CA ALA A 260 12.33 -2.70 5.47
C ALA A 260 12.86 -3.54 6.64
N ARG A 261 13.90 -3.06 7.32
CA ARG A 261 14.47 -3.70 8.53
C ARG A 261 13.47 -3.74 9.68
N PHE A 262 12.65 -2.71 9.83
CA PHE A 262 11.64 -2.66 10.88
C PHE A 262 10.58 -3.73 10.68
N TYR A 263 10.01 -3.85 9.47
CA TYR A 263 8.98 -4.85 9.18
C TYR A 263 9.52 -6.28 9.16
N SER A 264 10.69 -6.52 8.55
CA SER A 264 11.32 -7.85 8.59
C SER A 264 11.65 -8.30 10.03
N GLY A 265 11.80 -7.35 10.95
CA GLY A 265 11.99 -7.61 12.37
C GLY A 265 10.84 -8.36 13.07
N PHE A 266 9.64 -8.38 12.48
CA PHE A 266 8.49 -9.16 12.94
C PHE A 266 8.38 -10.54 12.29
N GLY A 267 9.36 -10.94 11.46
CA GLY A 267 9.31 -12.17 10.68
C GLY A 267 8.63 -12.00 9.32
N ALA A 268 8.32 -10.76 8.94
CA ALA A 268 7.77 -10.49 7.61
C ALA A 268 8.78 -10.78 6.51
N HIS A 269 8.30 -11.28 5.37
CA HIS A 269 9.08 -11.55 4.18
C HIS A 269 8.68 -10.63 3.02
N ASP A 270 9.55 -10.51 2.04
CA ASP A 270 9.35 -9.66 0.88
C ASP A 270 8.47 -10.35 -0.18
N GLU A 271 7.34 -9.73 -0.53
CA GLU A 271 6.47 -10.07 -1.66
C GLU A 271 6.54 -8.91 -2.67
N PRO A 272 7.58 -8.86 -3.53
CA PRO A 272 7.84 -7.68 -4.32
C PRO A 272 6.78 -7.43 -5.39
N PHE A 273 6.52 -6.16 -5.68
CA PHE A 273 5.75 -5.72 -6.83
C PHE A 273 6.66 -5.05 -7.86
N TYR A 274 6.14 -4.78 -9.05
CA TYR A 274 6.97 -4.36 -10.17
C TYR A 274 6.60 -2.97 -10.67
N PHE A 275 7.61 -2.16 -10.93
CA PHE A 275 7.48 -0.87 -11.59
C PHE A 275 7.92 -0.99 -13.05
N HIS A 276 7.01 -0.66 -13.96
CA HIS A 276 7.22 -0.68 -15.39
C HIS A 276 6.94 0.70 -15.99
N VAL A 277 7.79 1.14 -16.91
CA VAL A 277 7.66 2.45 -17.57
C VAL A 277 7.54 2.26 -19.08
N GLU A 278 6.56 2.95 -19.66
CA GLU A 278 6.45 3.15 -21.11
C GLU A 278 6.65 4.64 -21.46
N ASN A 279 7.62 4.92 -22.29
CA ASN A 279 8.00 6.29 -22.62
C ASN A 279 8.01 6.54 -24.14
N ASN A 280 6.84 6.90 -24.68
CA ASN A 280 6.61 7.28 -26.05
C ASN A 280 6.62 8.81 -26.25
N LEU A 281 7.19 9.55 -25.30
CA LEU A 281 7.33 11.00 -25.43
C LEU A 281 8.13 11.39 -26.67
N PRO A 282 7.88 12.57 -27.27
CA PRO A 282 8.75 13.13 -28.29
C PRO A 282 10.22 13.16 -27.85
N TRP A 283 11.16 12.93 -28.77
CA TRP A 283 12.57 12.77 -28.47
C TRP A 283 13.16 13.89 -27.59
N TYR A 284 12.71 15.14 -27.78
CA TYR A 284 13.16 16.32 -27.02
C TYR A 284 12.61 16.39 -25.58
N LEU A 285 11.69 15.50 -25.18
CA LEU A 285 11.13 15.38 -23.83
C LEU A 285 11.52 14.08 -23.13
N ARG A 286 11.97 13.06 -23.87
CA ARG A 286 12.25 11.71 -23.33
C ARG A 286 13.26 11.73 -22.19
N TRP A 287 14.25 12.62 -22.24
CA TRP A 287 15.30 12.72 -21.22
C TRP A 287 14.79 13.23 -19.86
N ARG A 288 13.59 13.82 -19.81
CA ARG A 288 12.99 14.34 -18.57
C ARG A 288 12.28 13.28 -17.74
N LYS A 289 12.13 12.09 -18.25
CA LYS A 289 11.40 10.98 -17.65
C LYS A 289 12.23 9.69 -17.75
N PRO A 290 12.01 8.71 -16.85
CA PRO A 290 12.63 7.39 -16.98
C PRO A 290 12.45 6.82 -18.38
N LYS A 291 13.45 6.07 -18.85
CA LYS A 291 13.37 5.36 -20.13
C LYS A 291 12.34 4.22 -20.02
N THR A 292 11.80 3.83 -21.17
CA THR A 292 11.01 2.61 -21.28
C THR A 292 11.79 1.43 -20.73
N THR A 293 11.13 0.60 -19.93
CA THR A 293 11.72 -0.62 -19.36
C THR A 293 11.58 -1.84 -20.29
N ARG A 294 11.21 -1.60 -21.56
CA ARG A 294 11.37 -2.58 -22.64
C ARG A 294 12.79 -2.48 -23.20
N SER A 295 13.45 -3.61 -23.31
CA SER A 295 14.76 -3.76 -23.95
C SER A 295 14.60 -3.96 -25.46
#